data_a3cd3d044cff8946c94314b0fcd5974d
#
_entry.id   a3cd3d044cff8946c94314b0fcd5974d
#
_cell.length_a   1.000
_cell.length_b   1.000
_cell.length_c   1.000
_cell.angle_alpha   90.00
_cell.angle_beta   90.00
_cell.angle_gamma   90.00
#
_symmetry.space_group_name_H-M   'P 1'
#
loop_
_entity.id
_entity.type
_entity.pdbx_description
1 polymer ?
#
loop_
_entity_poly.entity_id
_entity_poly.type
_entity_poly.pdbx_seq_one_letter_code
_entity_poly.pdbx_strand_id
1 'polypeptide(L)'
;MGRPVDLELWRELIERLVEQKRRLVAYRSYESDTQPKAGASEEELCAAESRLGRRLDPQYRDLLSVANGWDHFWITESLLGTEDICVGRRWEMGVTQADEWFADSNWGVDLGAPDDPGSYQLVVENDNGYSGNLYLFVGVAPGLPTGATVPLPLETTYPDLYSYFRDQLERMTDDADQLALGEYSEPWRGRNIRADPPTMAEIVARIAELIRSGNPGNPEPVRDGATAEELDLLDRALSGTLHPEHRELLSVSNGLATPHWGLGDVLSVQDILDGGRWREGLARMQTKEYPQYGPPPLLERIGYLPAVPFAMSPTTFYGVDLADGCVRDLLQDGDYFAKYGERPLLGRTVREHLLKGCWDLWWTARPGTI
;
A
#
# COMPACT_ATOMS: atom_id res chain seq x y z
N MET A 1 12.79 32.19 1.89
CA MET A 1 12.40 31.94 0.48
C MET A 1 13.40 30.97 -0.11
N GLY A 2 12.91 29.84 -0.61
CA GLY A 2 13.71 28.87 -1.36
C GLY A 2 14.43 29.60 -2.53
N ARG A 3 15.56 29.05 -2.99
CA ARG A 3 16.21 29.58 -4.19
C ARG A 3 15.34 29.21 -5.39
N PRO A 4 15.10 30.14 -6.35
CA PRO A 4 14.44 29.76 -7.61
C PRO A 4 15.26 28.64 -8.29
N VAL A 5 14.58 27.67 -8.85
CA VAL A 5 15.15 26.60 -9.66
C VAL A 5 14.94 26.97 -11.11
N ASP A 6 15.91 26.65 -11.97
CA ASP A 6 15.76 26.84 -13.40
C ASP A 6 14.53 26.10 -13.90
N LEU A 7 13.66 26.79 -14.65
CA LEU A 7 12.45 26.19 -15.23
C LEU A 7 12.75 24.99 -16.13
N GLU A 8 13.92 24.95 -16.74
CA GLU A 8 14.35 23.82 -17.56
C GLU A 8 14.57 22.57 -16.69
N LEU A 9 15.14 22.73 -15.49
CA LEU A 9 15.30 21.61 -14.56
C LEU A 9 13.96 21.09 -14.08
N TRP A 10 12.97 21.96 -13.88
CA TRP A 10 11.61 21.54 -13.57
C TRP A 10 10.97 20.77 -14.72
N ARG A 11 11.13 21.22 -15.97
CA ARG A 11 10.58 20.49 -17.14
C ARG A 11 11.20 19.10 -17.25
N GLU A 12 12.52 19.01 -17.16
CA GLU A 12 13.23 17.73 -17.20
C GLU A 12 12.74 16.79 -16.08
N LEU A 13 12.58 17.31 -14.87
CA LEU A 13 12.11 16.52 -13.72
C LEU A 13 10.68 16.01 -13.94
N ILE A 14 9.75 16.86 -14.38
CA ILE A 14 8.36 16.48 -14.67
C ILE A 14 8.29 15.47 -15.83
N GLU A 15 9.06 15.65 -16.90
CA GLU A 15 9.13 14.68 -18.02
C GLU A 15 9.60 13.30 -17.53
N ARG A 16 10.60 13.25 -16.66
CA ARG A 16 11.09 12.00 -16.08
C ARG A 16 10.07 11.36 -15.13
N LEU A 17 9.37 12.15 -14.33
CA LEU A 17 8.28 11.64 -13.48
C LEU A 17 7.16 11.05 -14.34
N VAL A 18 6.77 11.70 -15.43
CA VAL A 18 5.77 11.18 -16.40
C VAL A 18 6.23 9.85 -16.97
N GLU A 19 7.50 9.71 -17.33
CA GLU A 19 8.05 8.46 -17.86
C GLU A 19 7.96 7.33 -16.80
N GLN A 20 8.35 7.61 -15.54
CA GLN A 20 8.23 6.58 -14.50
C GLN A 20 6.77 6.23 -14.19
N LYS A 21 5.87 7.23 -14.21
CA LYS A 21 4.42 6.98 -14.07
C LYS A 21 3.90 6.01 -15.14
N ARG A 22 4.27 6.20 -16.40
CA ARG A 22 3.89 5.26 -17.48
C ARG A 22 4.42 3.85 -17.25
N ARG A 23 5.65 3.72 -16.74
CA ARG A 23 6.22 2.41 -16.39
C ARG A 23 5.43 1.75 -15.26
N LEU A 24 5.06 2.50 -14.21
CA LEU A 24 4.25 1.99 -13.10
C LEU A 24 2.87 1.53 -13.55
N VAL A 25 2.17 2.35 -14.34
CA VAL A 25 0.85 2.02 -14.93
C VAL A 25 0.90 0.73 -15.75
N ALA A 26 1.99 0.47 -16.46
CA ALA A 26 2.14 -0.77 -17.24
C ALA A 26 2.17 -2.04 -16.37
N TYR A 27 2.45 -1.92 -15.08
CA TYR A 27 2.59 -3.06 -14.15
C TYR A 27 1.54 -3.09 -13.05
N ARG A 28 0.95 -1.95 -12.68
CA ARG A 28 -0.03 -1.82 -11.60
C ARG A 28 -1.39 -1.41 -12.15
N SER A 29 -2.35 -2.32 -12.14
CA SER A 29 -3.71 -2.08 -12.65
C SER A 29 -4.50 -1.01 -11.88
N TYR A 30 -4.09 -0.71 -10.66
CA TYR A 30 -4.72 0.32 -9.82
C TYR A 30 -4.10 1.71 -10.02
N GLU A 31 -2.95 1.81 -10.70
CA GLU A 31 -2.35 3.09 -11.03
C GLU A 31 -3.13 3.77 -12.17
N SER A 32 -3.52 5.02 -11.96
CA SER A 32 -4.20 5.81 -12.98
C SER A 32 -3.21 6.38 -13.99
N ASP A 33 -3.48 6.22 -15.28
CA ASP A 33 -2.70 6.85 -16.35
C ASP A 33 -3.08 8.33 -16.49
N THR A 34 -2.57 9.14 -15.57
CA THR A 34 -2.81 10.58 -15.53
C THR A 34 -1.56 11.33 -15.98
N GLN A 35 -1.77 12.54 -16.48
CA GLN A 35 -0.71 13.42 -16.97
C GLN A 35 -0.79 14.77 -16.24
N PRO A 36 0.33 15.48 -16.07
CA PRO A 36 0.31 16.83 -15.54
C PRO A 36 -0.48 17.74 -16.47
N LYS A 37 -1.23 18.68 -15.91
CA LYS A 37 -1.88 19.74 -16.67
C LYS A 37 -0.82 20.67 -17.27
N ALA A 38 -1.17 21.38 -18.34
CA ALA A 38 -0.28 22.40 -18.91
C ALA A 38 0.10 23.45 -17.86
N GLY A 39 1.31 23.98 -17.96
CA GLY A 39 1.78 24.98 -17.01
C GLY A 39 0.87 26.20 -16.91
N ALA A 40 0.74 26.74 -15.70
CA ALA A 40 -0.09 27.91 -15.42
C ALA A 40 0.43 29.16 -16.11
N SER A 41 -0.47 29.96 -16.62
CA SER A 41 -0.20 31.32 -17.08
C SER A 41 0.12 32.26 -15.92
N GLU A 42 0.76 33.38 -16.20
CA GLU A 42 1.04 34.43 -15.20
C GLU A 42 -0.26 34.96 -14.56
N GLU A 43 -1.35 35.03 -15.32
CA GLU A 43 -2.66 35.48 -14.82
C GLU A 43 -3.23 34.49 -13.79
N GLU A 44 -3.14 33.18 -14.05
CA GLU A 44 -3.59 32.13 -13.13
C GLU A 44 -2.74 32.10 -11.86
N LEU A 45 -1.42 32.26 -11.97
CA LEU A 45 -0.51 32.36 -10.81
C LEU A 45 -0.84 33.57 -9.95
N CYS A 46 -1.01 34.75 -10.54
CA CYS A 46 -1.39 35.96 -9.82
C CYS A 46 -2.79 35.85 -9.17
N ALA A 47 -3.73 35.17 -9.83
CA ALA A 47 -5.05 34.92 -9.26
C ALA A 47 -4.98 34.00 -8.03
N ALA A 48 -4.16 32.93 -8.09
CA ALA A 48 -3.91 32.05 -6.95
C ALA A 48 -3.23 32.79 -5.78
N GLU A 49 -2.20 33.60 -6.05
CA GLU A 49 -1.54 34.45 -5.06
C GLU A 49 -2.51 35.48 -4.41
N SER A 50 -3.43 36.00 -5.20
CA SER A 50 -4.45 36.92 -4.69
C SER A 50 -5.45 36.24 -3.74
N ARG A 51 -5.85 34.99 -4.03
CA ARG A 51 -6.69 34.18 -3.13
C ARG A 51 -5.93 33.77 -1.86
N LEU A 52 -4.67 33.40 -2.01
CA LEU A 52 -3.80 33.04 -0.88
C LEU A 52 -3.46 34.24 0.02
N GLY A 53 -3.65 35.48 -0.49
CA GLY A 53 -3.30 36.72 0.21
C GLY A 53 -1.79 37.01 0.30
N ARG A 54 -0.95 36.24 -0.40
CA ARG A 54 0.51 36.36 -0.40
C ARG A 54 1.10 35.70 -1.65
N ARG A 55 2.41 35.89 -1.84
CA ARG A 55 3.14 35.21 -2.91
C ARG A 55 3.25 33.70 -2.65
N LEU A 56 3.20 32.94 -3.72
CA LEU A 56 3.59 31.54 -3.68
C LEU A 56 5.08 31.40 -3.32
N ASP A 57 5.46 30.27 -2.74
CA ASP A 57 6.88 29.90 -2.65
C ASP A 57 7.47 29.90 -4.06
N PRO A 58 8.67 30.46 -4.27
CA PRO A 58 9.25 30.55 -5.60
C PRO A 58 9.32 29.23 -6.34
N GLN A 59 9.70 28.14 -5.66
CA GLN A 59 9.78 26.83 -6.30
C GLN A 59 8.42 26.24 -6.62
N TYR A 60 7.41 26.46 -5.75
CA TYR A 60 6.05 26.04 -6.06
C TYR A 60 5.47 26.82 -7.24
N ARG A 61 5.74 28.10 -7.31
CA ARG A 61 5.35 28.94 -8.45
C ARG A 61 6.00 28.50 -9.76
N ASP A 62 7.31 28.18 -9.69
CA ASP A 62 8.06 27.65 -10.84
C ASP A 62 7.51 26.29 -11.28
N LEU A 63 7.23 25.38 -10.34
CA LEU A 63 6.59 24.10 -10.63
C LEU A 63 5.23 24.26 -11.30
N LEU A 64 4.35 25.13 -10.76
CA LEU A 64 3.04 25.41 -11.35
C LEU A 64 3.14 26.01 -12.77
N SER A 65 4.17 26.80 -13.07
CA SER A 65 4.40 27.33 -14.41
C SER A 65 4.81 26.26 -15.43
N VAL A 66 5.23 25.06 -14.97
CA VAL A 66 5.55 23.89 -15.79
C VAL A 66 4.42 22.88 -15.79
N ALA A 67 3.82 22.62 -14.63
CA ALA A 67 2.76 21.65 -14.42
C ALA A 67 1.71 22.22 -13.46
N ASN A 68 0.57 22.68 -13.98
CA ASN A 68 -0.49 23.32 -13.20
C ASN A 68 -1.43 22.28 -12.56
N GLY A 69 -0.86 21.44 -11.69
CA GLY A 69 -1.54 20.34 -11.05
C GLY A 69 -1.35 19.01 -11.81
N TRP A 70 -1.46 17.92 -11.07
CA TRP A 70 -1.38 16.55 -11.60
C TRP A 70 -2.14 15.59 -10.70
N ASP A 71 -3.33 15.18 -11.11
CA ASP A 71 -4.15 14.23 -10.35
C ASP A 71 -3.50 12.85 -10.29
N HIS A 72 -3.42 12.26 -9.10
CA HIS A 72 -2.84 10.93 -8.87
C HIS A 72 -1.45 10.77 -9.50
N PHE A 73 -0.56 11.75 -9.31
CA PHE A 73 0.78 11.66 -9.90
C PHE A 73 1.58 10.48 -9.35
N TRP A 74 1.32 10.09 -8.09
CA TRP A 74 1.79 8.85 -7.51
C TRP A 74 0.70 8.22 -6.63
N ILE A 75 0.30 6.98 -6.95
CA ILE A 75 -0.76 6.21 -6.26
C ILE A 75 -2.02 7.05 -6.07
N THR A 76 -2.22 7.62 -4.90
CA THR A 76 -3.38 8.46 -4.53
C THR A 76 -3.02 9.93 -4.35
N GLU A 77 -1.75 10.29 -4.51
CA GLU A 77 -1.26 11.64 -4.30
C GLU A 77 -1.49 12.52 -5.53
N SER A 78 -2.01 13.72 -5.29
CA SER A 78 -2.29 14.70 -6.34
C SER A 78 -1.53 16.00 -6.08
N LEU A 79 -0.81 16.49 -7.09
CA LEU A 79 -0.25 17.83 -7.10
C LEU A 79 -1.38 18.83 -7.32
N LEU A 80 -1.53 19.78 -6.41
CA LEU A 80 -2.54 20.82 -6.53
C LEU A 80 -2.16 21.86 -7.60
N GLY A 81 -3.15 22.24 -8.42
CA GLY A 81 -3.01 23.31 -9.40
C GLY A 81 -3.40 24.67 -8.83
N THR A 82 -3.20 25.72 -9.63
CA THR A 82 -3.62 27.10 -9.25
C THR A 82 -5.09 27.19 -8.93
N GLU A 83 -5.95 26.39 -9.53
CA GLU A 83 -7.40 26.36 -9.30
C GLU A 83 -7.78 25.78 -7.93
N ASP A 84 -6.94 24.93 -7.34
CA ASP A 84 -7.19 24.27 -6.05
C ASP A 84 -6.76 25.17 -4.87
N ILE A 85 -5.85 26.12 -5.09
CA ILE A 85 -5.28 26.95 -4.02
C ILE A 85 -6.35 27.82 -3.37
N CYS A 86 -6.57 27.60 -2.08
CA CYS A 86 -7.62 28.21 -1.25
C CYS A 86 -9.05 27.95 -1.76
N VAL A 87 -9.27 26.90 -2.55
CA VAL A 87 -10.57 26.57 -3.15
C VAL A 87 -10.91 25.11 -2.94
N GLY A 88 -12.12 24.85 -2.44
CA GLY A 88 -12.74 23.55 -2.42
C GLY A 88 -12.22 22.57 -1.37
N ARG A 89 -12.85 21.40 -1.39
CA ARG A 89 -12.66 20.38 -0.36
C ARG A 89 -11.22 19.88 -0.22
N ARG A 90 -10.50 19.74 -1.32
CA ARG A 90 -9.10 19.25 -1.31
C ARG A 90 -8.20 20.14 -0.47
N TRP A 91 -8.27 21.45 -0.73
CA TRP A 91 -7.53 22.44 0.04
C TRP A 91 -7.95 22.46 1.51
N GLU A 92 -9.27 22.53 1.77
CA GLU A 92 -9.83 22.56 3.12
C GLU A 92 -9.43 21.35 3.96
N MET A 93 -9.50 20.15 3.38
CA MET A 93 -9.08 18.92 4.06
C MET A 93 -7.59 18.90 4.37
N GLY A 94 -6.75 19.29 3.42
CA GLY A 94 -5.30 19.32 3.62
C GLY A 94 -4.89 20.31 4.71
N VAL A 95 -5.49 21.51 4.73
CA VAL A 95 -5.24 22.51 5.76
C VAL A 95 -5.73 22.05 7.14
N THR A 96 -6.96 21.50 7.20
CA THR A 96 -7.50 20.95 8.45
C THR A 96 -6.61 19.85 9.02
N GLN A 97 -6.17 18.93 8.17
CA GLN A 97 -5.30 17.85 8.57
C GLN A 97 -3.95 18.38 9.08
N ALA A 98 -3.38 19.40 8.42
CA ALA A 98 -2.15 20.02 8.90
C ALA A 98 -2.31 20.64 10.29
N ASP A 99 -3.41 21.35 10.51
CA ASP A 99 -3.69 21.96 11.81
C ASP A 99 -3.83 20.91 12.92
N GLU A 100 -4.48 19.77 12.63
CA GLU A 100 -4.57 18.63 13.55
C GLU A 100 -3.20 18.02 13.85
N TRP A 101 -2.36 17.82 12.84
CA TRP A 101 -1.01 17.27 13.00
C TRP A 101 -0.07 18.19 13.76
N PHE A 102 -0.13 19.49 13.48
CA PHE A 102 0.69 20.47 14.20
C PHE A 102 0.22 20.67 15.65
N ALA A 103 -1.07 20.43 15.96
CA ALA A 103 -1.60 20.49 17.31
C ALA A 103 -1.30 19.24 18.16
N ASP A 104 -1.06 18.08 17.54
CA ASP A 104 -0.79 16.83 18.25
C ASP A 104 0.71 16.64 18.50
N SER A 105 1.15 17.08 19.70
CA SER A 105 2.54 16.97 20.17
C SER A 105 3.07 15.53 20.34
N ASN A 106 2.23 14.50 20.17
CA ASN A 106 2.63 13.08 20.32
C ASN A 106 3.42 12.53 19.13
N TRP A 107 3.50 13.21 18.02
CA TRP A 107 4.21 12.77 16.83
C TRP A 107 5.72 13.04 16.83
N GLY A 108 6.30 13.37 17.99
CA GLY A 108 7.74 13.26 18.24
C GLY A 108 8.65 14.25 17.50
N VAL A 109 8.12 15.12 16.70
CA VAL A 109 8.88 16.16 16.03
C VAL A 109 8.46 17.51 16.61
N ASP A 110 9.33 18.05 17.44
CA ASP A 110 9.17 19.41 18.03
C ASP A 110 9.47 20.48 16.95
N LEU A 111 8.73 20.41 15.84
CA LEU A 111 8.82 21.43 14.78
C LEU A 111 8.18 22.75 15.24
N GLY A 112 7.50 22.75 16.40
CA GLY A 112 6.68 23.85 16.84
C GLY A 112 5.54 24.11 15.84
N ALA A 113 4.31 24.22 16.30
CA ALA A 113 3.24 24.72 15.44
C ALA A 113 3.72 26.07 14.83
N PRO A 114 3.55 26.28 13.51
CA PRO A 114 3.85 27.58 12.93
C PRO A 114 3.05 28.63 13.70
N ASP A 115 3.72 29.70 14.15
CA ASP A 115 3.08 30.80 14.87
C ASP A 115 1.93 31.43 14.05
N ASP A 116 1.92 31.19 12.75
CA ASP A 116 0.89 31.61 11.80
C ASP A 116 0.48 30.40 10.91
N PRO A 117 -0.76 29.89 11.05
CA PRO A 117 -1.28 28.86 10.15
C PRO A 117 -1.21 29.22 8.66
N GLY A 118 -1.10 30.51 8.35
CA GLY A 118 -0.87 31.03 7.02
C GLY A 118 0.57 30.93 6.53
N SER A 119 1.53 30.44 7.30
CA SER A 119 2.96 30.45 6.92
C SER A 119 3.35 29.34 5.93
N TYR A 120 2.58 28.27 5.81
CA TYR A 120 2.84 27.16 4.88
C TYR A 120 1.86 27.15 3.70
N GLN A 121 2.24 26.47 2.63
CA GLN A 121 1.42 26.29 1.43
C GLN A 121 1.30 24.81 1.12
N LEU A 122 0.06 24.33 0.99
CA LEU A 122 -0.23 22.95 0.59
C LEU A 122 0.12 22.77 -0.89
N VAL A 123 0.90 21.74 -1.20
CA VAL A 123 1.37 21.44 -2.56
C VAL A 123 0.80 20.13 -3.07
N VAL A 124 0.74 19.11 -2.21
CA VAL A 124 0.25 17.77 -2.54
C VAL A 124 -0.79 17.37 -1.51
N GLU A 125 -1.85 16.73 -1.97
CA GLU A 125 -2.88 16.14 -1.13
C GLU A 125 -3.14 14.69 -1.51
N ASN A 126 -3.74 13.93 -0.61
CA ASN A 126 -4.11 12.54 -0.82
C ASN A 126 -5.63 12.38 -0.67
N ASP A 127 -6.29 11.98 -1.75
CA ASP A 127 -7.75 11.89 -1.88
C ASP A 127 -8.41 10.75 -1.07
N ASN A 128 -7.62 9.91 -0.40
CA ASN A 128 -8.02 8.56 -0.01
C ASN A 128 -8.65 8.46 1.40
N GLY A 129 -8.54 9.47 2.26
CA GLY A 129 -9.14 9.49 3.60
C GLY A 129 -8.67 8.40 4.58
N TYR A 130 -7.67 7.59 4.21
CA TYR A 130 -7.08 6.53 5.05
C TYR A 130 -5.77 6.97 5.70
N SER A 131 -5.44 6.34 6.81
CA SER A 131 -4.17 6.51 7.53
C SER A 131 -2.97 6.26 6.60
N GLY A 132 -2.19 7.28 6.35
CA GLY A 132 -1.09 7.26 5.38
C GLY A 132 -1.20 8.39 4.37
N ASN A 133 -2.15 9.29 4.55
CA ASN A 133 -2.31 10.48 3.71
C ASN A 133 -1.03 11.32 3.73
N LEU A 134 -0.45 11.51 2.57
CA LEU A 134 0.65 12.43 2.42
C LEU A 134 0.11 13.81 2.06
N TYR A 135 0.34 14.77 2.94
CA TYR A 135 0.15 16.18 2.65
C TYR A 135 1.51 16.85 2.59
N LEU A 136 1.81 17.51 1.50
CA LEU A 136 3.09 18.18 1.30
C LEU A 136 2.92 19.68 1.45
N PHE A 137 3.68 20.24 2.37
CA PHE A 137 3.69 21.68 2.62
C PHE A 137 5.05 22.28 2.30
N VAL A 138 5.04 23.45 1.68
CA VAL A 138 6.22 24.28 1.52
C VAL A 138 6.02 25.61 2.26
N GLY A 139 7.03 26.06 3.00
CA GLY A 139 6.93 27.30 3.75
C GLY A 139 7.88 27.42 4.92
N VAL A 140 7.55 28.29 5.85
CA VAL A 140 8.35 28.53 7.06
C VAL A 140 7.72 27.77 8.21
N ALA A 141 8.39 26.73 8.68
CA ALA A 141 8.13 26.14 9.99
C ALA A 141 9.23 26.57 10.96
N PRO A 142 8.91 26.83 12.26
CA PRO A 142 9.91 27.17 13.26
C PRO A 142 11.05 26.12 13.28
N GLY A 143 12.28 26.56 13.25
CA GLY A 143 13.46 25.70 13.27
C GLY A 143 13.89 25.11 11.93
N LEU A 144 13.09 25.24 10.85
CA LEU A 144 13.47 24.80 9.53
C LEU A 144 13.95 25.95 8.63
N PRO A 145 14.80 25.68 7.61
CA PRO A 145 15.16 26.67 6.62
C PRO A 145 13.92 27.20 5.88
N THR A 146 13.95 28.46 5.51
CA THR A 146 12.91 29.07 4.66
C THR A 146 12.79 28.31 3.33
N GLY A 147 11.59 27.86 2.99
CA GLY A 147 11.33 27.06 1.79
C GLY A 147 11.52 25.55 2.00
N ALA A 148 11.78 25.09 3.23
CA ALA A 148 11.79 23.67 3.55
C ALA A 148 10.43 23.04 3.22
N THR A 149 10.50 21.81 2.73
CA THR A 149 9.33 21.02 2.36
C THR A 149 9.10 19.93 3.40
N VAL A 150 7.88 19.83 3.87
CA VAL A 150 7.48 18.97 4.98
C VAL A 150 6.35 18.06 4.52
N PRO A 151 6.60 16.76 4.31
CA PRO A 151 5.54 15.79 4.15
C PRO A 151 4.91 15.45 5.50
N LEU A 152 3.61 15.26 5.57
CA LEU A 152 2.88 14.75 6.72
C LEU A 152 2.21 13.42 6.36
N PRO A 153 2.37 12.36 7.14
CA PRO A 153 3.11 12.25 8.41
C PRO A 153 4.62 12.47 8.26
N LEU A 154 5.21 13.02 9.31
CA LEU A 154 6.61 13.44 9.32
C LEU A 154 7.56 12.25 9.42
N GLU A 155 8.05 11.76 8.29
CA GLU A 155 9.17 10.81 8.27
C GLU A 155 10.50 11.51 7.96
N THR A 156 10.46 12.52 7.11
CA THR A 156 11.65 13.22 6.62
C THR A 156 11.30 14.65 6.22
N THR A 157 12.19 15.60 6.45
CA THR A 157 12.05 16.98 5.93
C THR A 157 13.02 17.18 4.78
N TYR A 158 12.61 17.94 3.77
CA TYR A 158 13.42 18.26 2.62
C TYR A 158 13.87 19.72 2.66
N PRO A 159 15.09 20.03 2.19
CA PRO A 159 15.59 21.42 2.20
C PRO A 159 14.77 22.35 1.31
N ASP A 160 14.10 21.81 0.29
CA ASP A 160 13.27 22.55 -0.65
C ASP A 160 12.36 21.59 -1.46
N LEU A 161 11.42 22.16 -2.20
CA LEU A 161 10.42 21.44 -2.99
C LEU A 161 11.04 20.62 -4.13
N TYR A 162 12.06 21.16 -4.80
CA TYR A 162 12.75 20.46 -5.88
C TYR A 162 13.43 19.18 -5.38
N SER A 163 14.05 19.26 -4.20
CA SER A 163 14.67 18.10 -3.55
C SER A 163 13.67 17.01 -3.24
N TYR A 164 12.46 17.36 -2.79
CA TYR A 164 11.38 16.40 -2.57
C TYR A 164 11.00 15.68 -3.89
N PHE A 165 10.71 16.40 -4.95
CA PHE A 165 10.29 15.78 -6.22
C PHE A 165 11.42 14.97 -6.87
N ARG A 166 12.69 15.33 -6.64
CA ARG A 166 13.83 14.48 -7.02
C ARG A 166 13.82 13.15 -6.29
N ASP A 167 13.58 13.16 -4.99
CA ASP A 167 13.48 11.93 -4.19
C ASP A 167 12.29 11.09 -4.66
N GLN A 168 11.14 11.72 -4.95
CA GLN A 168 10.00 11.01 -5.53
C GLN A 168 10.36 10.35 -6.88
N LEU A 169 11.12 11.02 -7.73
CA LEU A 169 11.60 10.44 -8.99
C LEU A 169 12.50 9.21 -8.74
N GLU A 170 13.39 9.26 -7.77
CA GLU A 170 14.24 8.12 -7.40
C GLU A 170 13.38 6.95 -6.92
N ARG A 171 12.43 7.18 -6.00
CA ARG A 171 11.49 6.17 -5.51
C ARG A 171 10.63 5.56 -6.62
N MET A 172 10.04 6.38 -7.50
CA MET A 172 9.25 5.90 -8.64
C MET A 172 10.10 5.07 -9.61
N THR A 173 11.38 5.45 -9.78
CA THR A 173 12.32 4.70 -10.64
C THR A 173 12.62 3.33 -10.04
N ASP A 174 12.97 3.29 -8.75
CA ASP A 174 13.24 2.04 -8.04
C ASP A 174 12.02 1.12 -8.06
N ASP A 175 10.84 1.66 -7.79
CA ASP A 175 9.56 0.93 -7.86
C ASP A 175 9.33 0.34 -9.27
N ALA A 176 9.51 1.16 -10.32
CA ALA A 176 9.32 0.71 -11.68
C ALA A 176 10.34 -0.35 -12.10
N ASP A 177 11.58 -0.25 -11.66
CA ASP A 177 12.64 -1.24 -11.90
C ASP A 177 12.33 -2.55 -11.17
N GLN A 178 11.89 -2.49 -9.92
CA GLN A 178 11.45 -3.67 -9.16
C GLN A 178 10.25 -4.34 -9.82
N LEU A 179 9.24 -3.58 -10.21
CA LEU A 179 8.06 -4.12 -10.90
C LEU A 179 8.40 -4.72 -12.26
N ALA A 180 9.42 -4.23 -12.96
CA ALA A 180 9.91 -4.83 -14.20
C ALA A 180 10.49 -6.24 -13.99
N LEU A 181 11.10 -6.50 -12.83
CA LEU A 181 11.56 -7.84 -12.43
C LEU A 181 10.41 -8.72 -11.92
N GLY A 182 9.31 -8.15 -11.54
CA GLY A 182 8.14 -8.73 -10.91
C GLY A 182 7.92 -8.17 -9.52
N GLU A 183 6.68 -7.89 -9.18
CA GLU A 183 6.30 -7.51 -7.82
C GLU A 183 6.81 -8.61 -6.86
N TYR A 184 7.44 -8.21 -5.75
CA TYR A 184 8.03 -9.12 -4.75
C TYR A 184 9.30 -9.86 -5.19
N SER A 185 10.09 -9.29 -6.13
CA SER A 185 11.31 -9.95 -6.67
C SER A 185 12.52 -9.95 -5.74
N GLU A 186 12.61 -9.04 -4.75
CA GLU A 186 13.80 -8.90 -3.89
C GLU A 186 14.21 -10.19 -3.16
N PRO A 187 13.29 -10.97 -2.55
CA PRO A 187 13.67 -12.24 -1.94
C PRO A 187 14.34 -13.23 -2.89
N TRP A 188 14.23 -13.00 -4.19
CA TRP A 188 14.69 -13.89 -5.26
C TRP A 188 16.05 -13.49 -5.86
N ARG A 189 16.77 -12.57 -5.20
CA ARG A 189 18.15 -12.18 -5.56
C ARG A 189 18.30 -11.72 -7.01
N GLY A 190 17.39 -10.90 -7.48
CA GLY A 190 17.42 -10.35 -8.83
C GLY A 190 16.93 -11.30 -9.94
N ARG A 191 16.33 -12.46 -9.59
CA ARG A 191 15.59 -13.27 -10.56
C ARG A 191 14.41 -12.46 -11.09
N ASN A 192 14.26 -12.41 -12.41
CA ASN A 192 13.07 -11.83 -13.02
C ASN A 192 11.89 -12.80 -12.86
N ILE A 193 11.18 -12.72 -11.73
CA ILE A 193 10.06 -13.62 -11.41
C ILE A 193 8.84 -13.41 -12.32
N ARG A 194 8.79 -12.32 -13.08
CA ARG A 194 7.76 -12.09 -14.10
C ARG A 194 8.01 -12.94 -15.35
N ALA A 195 9.25 -13.01 -15.81
CA ALA A 195 9.63 -13.81 -16.98
C ALA A 195 9.88 -15.29 -16.66
N ASP A 196 10.33 -15.57 -15.43
CA ASP A 196 10.67 -16.90 -14.93
C ASP A 196 10.08 -17.05 -13.50
N PRO A 197 8.75 -17.27 -13.39
CA PRO A 197 8.07 -17.36 -12.10
C PRO A 197 8.56 -18.59 -11.31
N PRO A 198 8.80 -18.44 -10.00
CA PRO A 198 9.18 -19.57 -9.18
C PRO A 198 8.05 -20.59 -9.07
N THR A 199 8.40 -21.85 -9.02
CA THR A 199 7.47 -22.95 -8.76
C THR A 199 6.89 -22.84 -7.33
N MET A 200 5.76 -23.49 -7.09
CA MET A 200 5.17 -23.54 -5.75
C MET A 200 6.15 -24.13 -4.71
N ALA A 201 6.90 -25.15 -5.10
CA ALA A 201 7.92 -25.75 -4.24
C ALA A 201 9.06 -24.78 -3.89
N GLU A 202 9.53 -23.98 -4.85
CA GLU A 202 10.54 -22.95 -4.59
C GLU A 202 10.01 -21.87 -3.66
N ILE A 203 8.74 -21.45 -3.82
CA ILE A 203 8.10 -20.44 -2.95
C ILE A 203 8.01 -20.96 -1.51
N VAL A 204 7.50 -22.17 -1.31
CA VAL A 204 7.38 -22.80 0.02
C VAL A 204 8.76 -22.96 0.67
N ALA A 205 9.76 -23.44 -0.10
CA ALA A 205 11.12 -23.57 0.39
C ALA A 205 11.73 -22.22 0.81
N ARG A 206 11.46 -21.16 0.05
CA ARG A 206 11.92 -19.80 0.36
C ARG A 206 11.25 -19.23 1.61
N ILE A 207 9.96 -19.42 1.78
CA ILE A 207 9.24 -19.05 3.02
C ILE A 207 9.88 -19.76 4.21
N ALA A 208 10.10 -21.06 4.13
CA ALA A 208 10.74 -21.84 5.20
C ALA A 208 12.16 -21.34 5.53
N GLU A 209 12.96 -20.99 4.54
CA GLU A 209 14.29 -20.39 4.74
C GLU A 209 14.20 -19.06 5.48
N LEU A 210 13.29 -18.17 5.07
CA LEU A 210 13.10 -16.85 5.68
C LEU A 210 12.63 -16.97 7.13
N ILE A 211 11.67 -17.85 7.43
CA ILE A 211 11.22 -18.11 8.80
C ILE A 211 12.37 -18.62 9.67
N ARG A 212 13.16 -19.59 9.19
CA ARG A 212 14.31 -20.11 9.94
C ARG A 212 15.39 -19.08 10.18
N SER A 213 15.64 -18.20 9.21
CA SER A 213 16.63 -17.12 9.35
C SER A 213 16.19 -16.05 10.34
N GLY A 214 14.90 -15.73 10.40
CA GLY A 214 14.34 -14.73 11.33
C GLY A 214 14.13 -15.26 12.75
N ASN A 215 13.88 -16.56 12.93
CA ASN A 215 13.72 -17.18 14.24
C ASN A 215 14.23 -18.64 14.25
N PRO A 216 15.52 -18.88 14.53
CA PRO A 216 16.13 -20.22 14.49
C PRO A 216 15.54 -21.24 15.48
N GLY A 217 14.76 -20.78 16.47
CA GLY A 217 14.10 -21.65 17.46
C GLY A 217 12.69 -22.10 17.08
N ASN A 218 12.16 -21.65 15.96
CA ASN A 218 10.84 -22.08 15.52
C ASN A 218 10.84 -23.54 15.06
N PRO A 219 9.75 -24.29 15.30
CA PRO A 219 9.55 -25.60 14.71
C PRO A 219 9.55 -25.50 13.17
N GLU A 220 9.77 -26.64 12.52
CA GLU A 220 9.75 -26.70 11.04
C GLU A 220 8.41 -26.14 10.52
N PRO A 221 8.43 -25.05 9.72
CA PRO A 221 7.20 -24.39 9.29
C PRO A 221 6.46 -25.16 8.19
N VAL A 222 7.17 -26.02 7.47
CA VAL A 222 6.66 -26.77 6.30
C VAL A 222 6.35 -28.21 6.73
N ARG A 223 5.17 -28.68 6.38
CA ARG A 223 4.78 -30.09 6.54
C ARG A 223 4.97 -30.82 5.21
N ASP A 224 5.03 -32.16 5.27
CA ASP A 224 4.98 -33.00 4.06
C ASP A 224 3.72 -32.64 3.25
N GLY A 225 3.82 -32.74 1.93
CA GLY A 225 2.68 -32.49 1.05
C GLY A 225 1.54 -33.47 1.26
N ALA A 226 0.33 -33.03 1.03
CA ALA A 226 -0.85 -33.88 1.05
C ALA A 226 -0.76 -34.95 -0.05
N THR A 227 -1.22 -36.16 0.25
CA THR A 227 -1.32 -37.25 -0.73
C THR A 227 -2.41 -36.96 -1.77
N ALA A 228 -2.34 -37.66 -2.91
CA ALA A 228 -3.36 -37.52 -3.95
C ALA A 228 -4.76 -37.88 -3.41
N GLU A 229 -4.84 -38.91 -2.55
CA GLU A 229 -6.09 -39.38 -1.95
C GLU A 229 -6.71 -38.31 -1.01
N GLU A 230 -5.87 -37.63 -0.21
CA GLU A 230 -6.30 -36.53 0.67
C GLU A 230 -6.80 -35.33 -0.15
N LEU A 231 -6.09 -34.96 -1.21
CA LEU A 231 -6.49 -33.88 -2.12
C LEU A 231 -7.80 -34.20 -2.85
N ASP A 232 -7.98 -35.45 -3.31
CA ASP A 232 -9.21 -35.88 -3.94
C ASP A 232 -10.37 -35.97 -2.95
N LEU A 233 -10.12 -36.30 -1.69
CA LEU A 233 -11.12 -36.25 -0.64
C LEU A 233 -11.57 -34.80 -0.39
N LEU A 234 -10.62 -33.88 -0.27
CA LEU A 234 -10.91 -32.46 -0.10
C LEU A 234 -11.70 -31.90 -1.28
N ASP A 235 -11.27 -32.17 -2.49
CA ASP A 235 -11.93 -31.68 -3.70
C ASP A 235 -13.39 -32.19 -3.80
N ARG A 236 -13.62 -33.47 -3.48
CA ARG A 236 -15.00 -34.02 -3.38
C ARG A 236 -15.82 -33.33 -2.30
N ALA A 237 -15.24 -33.08 -1.13
CA ALA A 237 -15.93 -32.39 -0.03
C ALA A 237 -16.29 -30.94 -0.41
N LEU A 238 -15.49 -30.32 -1.24
CA LEU A 238 -15.71 -28.98 -1.80
C LEU A 238 -16.52 -28.97 -3.11
N SER A 239 -17.09 -30.11 -3.50
CA SER A 239 -17.88 -30.28 -4.75
C SER A 239 -17.11 -29.95 -6.04
N GLY A 240 -15.78 -30.20 -6.07
CA GLY A 240 -14.92 -29.97 -7.23
C GLY A 240 -14.53 -28.50 -7.41
N THR A 241 -14.51 -27.71 -6.35
CA THR A 241 -14.20 -26.27 -6.40
C THR A 241 -12.82 -25.92 -5.86
N LEU A 242 -11.98 -26.91 -5.56
CA LEU A 242 -10.61 -26.66 -5.10
C LEU A 242 -9.76 -26.06 -6.23
N HIS A 243 -9.36 -24.80 -6.05
CA HIS A 243 -8.58 -24.07 -7.06
C HIS A 243 -7.24 -24.77 -7.36
N PRO A 244 -6.79 -24.84 -8.63
CA PRO A 244 -5.56 -25.55 -9.01
C PRO A 244 -4.31 -25.12 -8.25
N GLU A 245 -4.09 -23.82 -8.06
CA GLU A 245 -2.93 -23.33 -7.28
C GLU A 245 -3.02 -23.68 -5.79
N HIS A 246 -4.22 -23.70 -5.21
CA HIS A 246 -4.42 -24.14 -3.83
C HIS A 246 -4.13 -25.65 -3.70
N ARG A 247 -4.59 -26.45 -4.67
CA ARG A 247 -4.25 -27.89 -4.76
C ARG A 247 -2.74 -28.12 -4.92
N GLU A 248 -2.08 -27.34 -5.80
CA GLU A 248 -0.62 -27.38 -5.98
C GLU A 248 0.11 -27.08 -4.68
N LEU A 249 -0.28 -26.01 -3.95
CA LEU A 249 0.31 -25.68 -2.66
C LEU A 249 0.17 -26.81 -1.66
N LEU A 250 -1.04 -27.35 -1.46
CA LEU A 250 -1.28 -28.45 -0.53
C LEU A 250 -0.49 -29.73 -0.91
N SER A 251 -0.24 -29.98 -2.20
CA SER A 251 0.60 -31.10 -2.65
C SER A 251 2.07 -30.90 -2.32
N VAL A 252 2.53 -29.66 -2.16
CA VAL A 252 3.92 -29.33 -1.77
C VAL A 252 4.06 -29.27 -0.26
N SER A 253 3.08 -28.67 0.43
CA SER A 253 3.04 -28.56 1.89
C SER A 253 1.59 -28.64 2.38
N ASN A 254 1.28 -29.69 3.14
CA ASN A 254 -0.04 -29.86 3.76
C ASN A 254 -0.18 -28.97 5.00
N GLY A 255 -0.26 -27.67 4.76
CA GLY A 255 -0.26 -26.62 5.75
C GLY A 255 1.11 -25.99 5.95
N LEU A 256 1.13 -24.74 6.32
CA LEU A 256 2.35 -23.94 6.53
C LEU A 256 2.17 -23.08 7.77
N ALA A 257 2.98 -23.30 8.78
CA ALA A 257 2.95 -22.48 10.00
C ALA A 257 3.86 -21.26 9.83
N THR A 258 3.30 -20.05 9.90
CA THR A 258 4.06 -18.82 9.75
C THR A 258 3.87 -17.89 10.94
N PRO A 259 4.94 -17.24 11.43
CA PRO A 259 4.83 -16.25 12.48
C PRO A 259 4.36 -14.88 11.93
N HIS A 260 4.15 -14.73 10.63
CA HIS A 260 3.85 -13.46 9.98
C HIS A 260 2.36 -13.27 9.77
N TRP A 261 1.82 -12.17 10.32
CA TRP A 261 0.39 -11.85 10.28
C TRP A 261 -0.16 -11.68 8.84
N GLY A 262 0.63 -11.14 7.92
CA GLY A 262 0.20 -10.87 6.54
C GLY A 262 0.10 -12.12 5.66
N LEU A 263 0.81 -13.22 6.01
CA LEU A 263 0.69 -14.49 5.31
C LEU A 263 -0.33 -15.40 5.99
N GLY A 264 -0.37 -15.38 7.33
CA GLY A 264 -1.17 -16.29 8.14
C GLY A 264 -0.67 -17.74 8.09
N ASP A 265 -1.18 -18.56 8.99
CA ASP A 265 -0.98 -20.01 8.93
C ASP A 265 -1.83 -20.62 7.82
N VAL A 266 -1.21 -21.18 6.81
CA VAL A 266 -1.92 -21.91 5.75
C VAL A 266 -2.50 -23.22 6.34
N LEU A 267 -3.78 -23.44 6.08
CA LEU A 267 -4.53 -24.56 6.60
C LEU A 267 -4.16 -25.87 5.85
N SER A 268 -4.06 -26.98 6.58
CA SER A 268 -3.93 -28.30 6.00
C SER A 268 -5.25 -28.81 5.42
N VAL A 269 -5.19 -29.87 4.62
CA VAL A 269 -6.38 -30.61 4.15
C VAL A 269 -7.31 -30.96 5.34
N GLN A 270 -6.74 -31.46 6.44
CA GLN A 270 -7.49 -31.84 7.62
C GLN A 270 -8.12 -30.62 8.31
N ASP A 271 -7.37 -29.50 8.44
CA ASP A 271 -7.90 -28.26 9.03
C ASP A 271 -9.12 -27.73 8.24
N ILE A 272 -9.08 -27.84 6.90
CA ILE A 272 -10.17 -27.40 6.02
C ILE A 272 -11.37 -28.34 6.14
N LEU A 273 -11.17 -29.65 6.11
CA LEU A 273 -12.22 -30.65 6.21
C LEU A 273 -12.93 -30.61 7.56
N ASP A 274 -12.18 -30.54 8.65
CA ASP A 274 -12.71 -30.50 10.01
C ASP A 274 -13.30 -29.12 10.34
N GLY A 275 -12.73 -28.07 9.80
CA GLY A 275 -13.10 -26.68 10.05
C GLY A 275 -12.96 -26.27 11.53
N GLY A 276 -12.38 -27.14 12.39
CA GLY A 276 -12.27 -26.89 13.83
C GLY A 276 -11.40 -25.70 14.15
N ARG A 277 -10.20 -25.67 13.59
CA ARG A 277 -9.22 -24.59 13.77
C ARG A 277 -9.76 -23.24 13.28
N TRP A 278 -10.45 -23.24 12.16
CA TRP A 278 -11.11 -22.07 11.60
C TRP A 278 -12.21 -21.52 12.52
N ARG A 279 -13.13 -22.40 12.98
CA ARG A 279 -14.20 -22.02 13.92
C ARG A 279 -13.65 -21.53 15.27
N GLU A 280 -12.59 -22.14 15.78
CA GLU A 280 -11.94 -21.75 17.04
C GLU A 280 -11.29 -20.37 16.93
N GLY A 281 -10.63 -20.06 15.79
CA GLY A 281 -10.09 -18.75 15.50
C GLY A 281 -11.18 -17.68 15.49
N LEU A 282 -12.27 -17.93 14.77
CA LEU A 282 -13.43 -17.03 14.72
C LEU A 282 -14.06 -16.79 16.12
N ALA A 283 -14.21 -17.84 16.91
CA ALA A 283 -14.76 -17.73 18.27
C ALA A 283 -13.85 -16.87 19.17
N ARG A 284 -12.54 -16.99 19.03
CA ARG A 284 -11.57 -16.15 19.77
C ARG A 284 -11.69 -14.67 19.39
N MET A 285 -11.82 -14.35 18.12
CA MET A 285 -12.02 -12.98 17.67
C MET A 285 -13.32 -12.37 18.19
N GLN A 286 -14.41 -13.13 18.21
CA GLN A 286 -15.70 -12.67 18.73
C GLN A 286 -15.67 -12.33 20.22
N THR A 287 -14.85 -13.01 21.01
CA THR A 287 -14.94 -12.93 22.49
C THR A 287 -13.93 -11.98 23.13
N LYS A 288 -12.80 -11.67 22.49
CA LYS A 288 -11.67 -11.04 23.19
C LYS A 288 -11.23 -9.67 22.68
N GLU A 289 -11.30 -9.39 21.39
CA GLU A 289 -10.52 -8.27 20.87
C GLU A 289 -11.34 -7.19 20.14
N TYR A 290 -12.56 -7.50 19.72
CA TYR A 290 -13.34 -6.56 18.93
C TYR A 290 -14.82 -6.47 19.35
N PRO A 291 -15.13 -6.06 20.58
CA PRO A 291 -16.52 -5.87 21.03
C PRO A 291 -17.25 -4.78 20.24
N GLN A 292 -16.52 -3.93 19.53
CA GLN A 292 -17.05 -2.90 18.65
C GLN A 292 -17.60 -3.44 17.32
N TYR A 293 -17.23 -4.64 16.91
CA TYR A 293 -17.86 -5.31 15.79
C TYR A 293 -19.17 -5.98 16.27
N GLY A 294 -20.19 -5.15 16.47
CA GLY A 294 -21.53 -5.65 16.83
C GLY A 294 -22.05 -6.68 15.82
N PRO A 295 -23.14 -7.38 16.16
CA PRO A 295 -23.72 -8.37 15.23
C PRO A 295 -24.08 -7.72 13.87
N PRO A 296 -23.90 -8.42 12.73
CA PRO A 296 -24.00 -9.87 12.62
C PRO A 296 -22.72 -10.58 13.08
N PRO A 297 -22.85 -11.85 13.51
CA PRO A 297 -21.73 -12.68 13.92
C PRO A 297 -20.66 -12.71 12.82
N LEU A 298 -19.37 -12.76 13.20
CA LEU A 298 -18.24 -12.84 12.26
C LEU A 298 -18.41 -13.92 11.17
N LEU A 299 -19.09 -15.02 11.50
CA LEU A 299 -19.44 -16.07 10.55
C LEU A 299 -20.37 -15.59 9.40
N GLU A 300 -21.29 -14.67 9.67
CA GLU A 300 -22.13 -14.10 8.61
C GLU A 300 -21.34 -13.18 7.70
N ARG A 301 -20.43 -12.40 8.27
CA ARG A 301 -19.56 -11.49 7.49
C ARG A 301 -18.62 -12.26 6.57
N ILE A 302 -18.01 -13.33 7.06
CA ILE A 302 -17.16 -14.24 6.26
C ILE A 302 -17.96 -14.92 5.15
N GLY A 303 -19.24 -15.22 5.38
CA GLY A 303 -20.11 -15.87 4.41
C GLY A 303 -20.57 -15.00 3.24
N TYR A 304 -20.23 -13.72 3.20
CA TYR A 304 -20.56 -12.86 2.06
C TYR A 304 -19.81 -13.27 0.78
N LEU A 305 -18.59 -13.79 0.90
CA LEU A 305 -17.83 -14.31 -0.23
C LEU A 305 -17.83 -15.84 -0.18
N PRO A 306 -18.30 -16.53 -1.23
CA PRO A 306 -18.17 -17.97 -1.32
C PRO A 306 -16.68 -18.31 -1.58
N ALA A 307 -16.00 -18.75 -0.54
CA ALA A 307 -14.57 -19.02 -0.58
C ALA A 307 -14.20 -20.29 0.18
N VAL A 308 -13.16 -20.97 -0.28
CA VAL A 308 -12.53 -22.09 0.43
C VAL A 308 -11.59 -21.53 1.49
N PRO A 309 -11.69 -21.92 2.79
CA PRO A 309 -10.73 -21.54 3.80
C PRO A 309 -9.28 -21.83 3.35
N PHE A 310 -8.40 -20.82 3.46
CA PHE A 310 -7.04 -20.92 2.95
C PHE A 310 -6.00 -20.75 4.06
N ALA A 311 -6.01 -19.61 4.73
CA ALA A 311 -5.06 -19.30 5.79
C ALA A 311 -5.71 -18.44 6.87
N MET A 312 -5.10 -18.40 8.05
CA MET A 312 -5.56 -17.58 9.16
C MET A 312 -4.41 -17.01 10.00
N SER A 313 -4.59 -15.79 10.47
CA SER A 313 -3.78 -15.17 11.50
C SER A 313 -4.66 -14.87 12.73
N PRO A 314 -4.11 -14.36 13.84
CA PRO A 314 -4.92 -13.94 14.97
C PRO A 314 -6.00 -12.91 14.65
N THR A 315 -5.82 -12.11 13.60
CA THR A 315 -6.69 -10.99 13.24
C THR A 315 -7.26 -11.05 11.83
N THR A 316 -6.87 -12.03 11.00
CA THR A 316 -7.24 -12.09 9.59
C THR A 316 -7.60 -13.50 9.17
N PHE A 317 -8.60 -13.63 8.31
CA PHE A 317 -9.07 -14.89 7.73
C PHE A 317 -9.01 -14.80 6.21
N TYR A 318 -8.17 -15.62 5.61
CA TYR A 318 -8.01 -15.67 4.17
C TYR A 318 -8.78 -16.85 3.58
N GLY A 319 -9.47 -16.62 2.47
CA GLY A 319 -10.11 -17.66 1.68
C GLY A 319 -9.79 -17.52 0.20
N VAL A 320 -9.82 -18.63 -0.53
CA VAL A 320 -9.74 -18.63 -1.99
C VAL A 320 -11.14 -18.46 -2.53
N ASP A 321 -11.44 -17.35 -3.18
CA ASP A 321 -12.75 -17.02 -3.77
C ASP A 321 -13.06 -18.01 -4.90
N LEU A 322 -14.26 -18.61 -4.84
CA LEU A 322 -14.70 -19.60 -5.84
C LEU A 322 -14.96 -18.99 -7.22
N ALA A 323 -15.12 -17.68 -7.32
CA ALA A 323 -15.45 -17.04 -8.59
C ALA A 323 -14.22 -16.75 -9.46
N ASP A 324 -13.10 -16.37 -8.85
CA ASP A 324 -11.91 -15.94 -9.58
C ASP A 324 -10.61 -16.61 -9.12
N GLY A 325 -10.67 -17.43 -8.05
CA GLY A 325 -9.52 -18.12 -7.49
C GLY A 325 -8.55 -17.24 -6.71
N CYS A 326 -8.93 -15.98 -6.45
CA CYS A 326 -8.08 -15.04 -5.71
C CYS A 326 -8.19 -15.26 -4.20
N VAL A 327 -7.09 -15.04 -3.51
CA VAL A 327 -7.05 -14.98 -2.04
C VAL A 327 -7.68 -13.67 -1.59
N ARG A 328 -8.66 -13.76 -0.71
CA ARG A 328 -9.40 -12.63 -0.13
C ARG A 328 -9.22 -12.60 1.39
N ASP A 329 -9.11 -11.39 1.95
CA ASP A 329 -9.39 -11.17 3.37
C ASP A 329 -10.89 -11.22 3.58
N LEU A 330 -11.38 -12.32 4.14
CA LEU A 330 -12.84 -12.56 4.22
C LEU A 330 -13.57 -11.58 5.14
N LEU A 331 -12.89 -10.91 6.05
CA LEU A 331 -13.50 -9.85 6.86
C LEU A 331 -13.58 -8.54 6.07
N GLN A 332 -12.46 -8.10 5.54
CA GLN A 332 -12.32 -6.80 4.89
C GLN A 332 -12.99 -6.78 3.51
N ASP A 333 -12.68 -7.78 2.69
CA ASP A 333 -13.24 -7.91 1.34
C ASP A 333 -14.72 -8.34 1.39
N GLY A 334 -15.13 -9.11 2.41
CA GLY A 334 -16.52 -9.46 2.66
C GLY A 334 -17.37 -8.25 3.01
N ASP A 335 -16.87 -7.36 3.85
CA ASP A 335 -17.57 -6.10 4.16
C ASP A 335 -17.69 -5.19 2.93
N TYR A 336 -16.63 -5.11 2.11
CA TYR A 336 -16.66 -4.38 0.85
C TYR A 336 -17.74 -4.94 -0.08
N PHE A 337 -17.77 -6.26 -0.29
CA PHE A 337 -18.76 -6.94 -1.11
C PHE A 337 -20.19 -6.74 -0.57
N ALA A 338 -20.38 -6.84 0.75
CA ALA A 338 -21.70 -6.60 1.38
C ALA A 338 -22.19 -5.17 1.15
N LYS A 339 -21.28 -4.19 1.14
CA LYS A 339 -21.61 -2.76 0.99
C LYS A 339 -21.89 -2.36 -0.46
N TYR A 340 -21.10 -2.89 -1.41
CA TYR A 340 -21.14 -2.44 -2.80
C TYR A 340 -21.72 -3.45 -3.78
N GLY A 341 -21.91 -4.71 -3.38
CA GLY A 341 -22.39 -5.79 -4.26
C GLY A 341 -21.35 -6.26 -5.28
N GLU A 342 -20.13 -5.79 -5.18
CA GLU A 342 -19.03 -6.05 -6.10
C GLU A 342 -17.84 -6.66 -5.36
N ARG A 343 -17.03 -7.50 -6.04
CA ARG A 343 -15.79 -8.00 -5.47
C ARG A 343 -14.72 -6.90 -5.53
N PRO A 344 -13.84 -6.84 -4.51
CA PRO A 344 -12.68 -5.96 -4.60
C PRO A 344 -11.89 -6.23 -5.87
N LEU A 345 -11.48 -5.17 -6.57
CA LEU A 345 -10.75 -5.28 -7.83
C LEU A 345 -9.39 -5.98 -7.68
N LEU A 346 -8.78 -5.88 -6.51
CA LEU A 346 -7.45 -6.39 -6.23
C LEU A 346 -7.53 -7.73 -5.47
N GLY A 347 -7.55 -8.81 -6.23
CA GLY A 347 -7.33 -10.16 -5.69
C GLY A 347 -5.95 -10.66 -6.11
N ARG A 348 -5.24 -11.32 -5.21
CA ARG A 348 -3.99 -12.03 -5.52
C ARG A 348 -4.31 -13.49 -5.72
N THR A 349 -3.72 -14.13 -6.74
CA THR A 349 -3.74 -15.60 -6.83
C THR A 349 -3.06 -16.19 -5.58
N VAL A 350 -3.23 -17.49 -5.36
CA VAL A 350 -2.54 -18.18 -4.25
C VAL A 350 -1.03 -17.99 -4.35
N ARG A 351 -0.48 -18.09 -5.57
CA ARG A 351 0.95 -17.87 -5.83
C ARG A 351 1.40 -16.46 -5.48
N GLU A 352 0.68 -15.45 -5.93
CA GLU A 352 0.99 -14.03 -5.65
C GLU A 352 0.89 -13.70 -4.16
N HIS A 353 -0.10 -14.27 -3.46
CA HIS A 353 -0.22 -14.11 -2.00
C HIS A 353 1.00 -14.68 -1.27
N LEU A 354 1.50 -15.85 -1.69
CA LEU A 354 2.68 -16.45 -1.11
C LEU A 354 3.98 -15.71 -1.48
N LEU A 355 4.07 -15.15 -2.69
CA LEU A 355 5.19 -14.28 -3.10
C LEU A 355 5.24 -13.01 -2.26
N LYS A 356 4.08 -12.39 -2.02
CA LYS A 356 3.97 -11.28 -1.07
C LYS A 356 4.41 -11.69 0.34
N GLY A 357 3.99 -12.86 0.81
CA GLY A 357 4.43 -13.38 2.10
C GLY A 357 5.94 -13.59 2.19
N CYS A 358 6.60 -14.03 1.11
CA CYS A 358 8.07 -14.08 1.02
C CYS A 358 8.67 -12.68 1.17
N TRP A 359 8.11 -11.69 0.51
CA TRP A 359 8.58 -10.31 0.57
C TRP A 359 8.39 -9.72 1.98
N ASP A 360 7.24 -9.91 2.60
CA ASP A 360 6.94 -9.44 3.96
C ASP A 360 7.92 -10.05 4.98
N LEU A 361 8.17 -11.37 4.91
CA LEU A 361 9.13 -12.05 5.77
C LEU A 361 10.57 -11.57 5.55
N TRP A 362 10.96 -11.36 4.31
CA TRP A 362 12.29 -10.84 3.95
C TRP A 362 12.48 -9.40 4.41
N TRP A 363 11.46 -8.55 4.28
CA TRP A 363 11.47 -7.17 4.72
C TRP A 363 11.64 -7.08 6.23
N THR A 364 10.85 -7.82 6.99
CA THR A 364 10.91 -7.83 8.46
C THR A 364 12.20 -8.44 9.02
N ALA A 365 12.90 -9.27 8.27
CA ALA A 365 14.17 -9.84 8.67
C ALA A 365 15.38 -8.91 8.46
N ARG A 366 15.20 -7.73 7.85
CA ARG A 366 16.29 -6.76 7.63
C ARG A 366 16.72 -6.10 8.94
N PRO A 367 18.03 -5.99 9.21
CA PRO A 367 18.53 -5.22 10.34
C PRO A 367 18.14 -3.74 10.18
N GLY A 368 17.41 -3.19 11.15
CA GLY A 368 17.07 -1.77 11.21
C GLY A 368 15.65 -1.40 10.72
N THR A 369 14.78 -2.37 10.52
CA THR A 369 13.38 -2.15 10.11
C THR A 369 12.38 -2.12 11.27
N ILE A 370 12.85 -1.99 12.53
CA ILE A 370 12.00 -1.77 13.73
C ILE A 370 12.49 -0.52 14.45
#